data_1f0df78f231bcfdfd8bdc879aedba964
#
_entry.id   1f0df78f231bcfdfd8bdc879aedba964
#
_cell.length_a   1.000
_cell.length_b   1.000
_cell.length_c   1.000
_cell.angle_alpha   90.00
_cell.angle_beta   90.00
_cell.angle_gamma   90.00
#
_symmetry.space_group_name_H-M   'P 1'
#
loop_
_entity.id
_entity.type
_entity.pdbx_description
1 polymer ?
#
loop_
_entity_poly.entity_id
_entity_poly.type
_entity_poly.pdbx_seq_one_letter_code
_entity_poly.pdbx_strand_id
1 'polypeptide(L)'
;MRIRPAFAAPAATALALLPVLTGAPAAVAAAPSAAVAVCREGAVTVTAARSATPHVVRISVTNKGGATCVVDRVPTVTFGDLDGAAQPVPPAGSAPYRLAAGASAYAAVRTLDPAAEESRTVAYLTVSGDPSHRGTRFGAASVGTSGTIRVWEPVTTLWQPTAAKADAALAAATR
;
A
#
# COMPACT_ATOMS: atom_id res chain seq x y z
N MET A 1 -10.70 104.78 31.81
CA MET A 1 -11.42 103.72 31.03
C MET A 1 -10.51 102.50 31.18
N ARG A 2 -10.88 101.49 31.99
CA ARG A 2 -10.00 100.32 32.35
C ARG A 2 -10.59 99.09 31.74
N ILE A 3 -9.83 98.48 30.87
CA ILE A 3 -10.16 97.22 30.25
C ILE A 3 -9.37 96.11 30.96
N ARG A 4 -10.10 95.11 31.49
CA ARG A 4 -9.52 93.93 32.10
C ARG A 4 -9.44 92.81 31.08
N PRO A 5 -8.35 92.05 30.96
CA PRO A 5 -8.27 90.89 30.15
C PRO A 5 -8.85 89.63 30.83
N ALA A 6 -9.64 88.84 30.12
CA ALA A 6 -10.15 87.56 30.52
C ALA A 6 -9.10 86.47 30.24
N PHE A 7 -8.80 85.68 31.26
CA PHE A 7 -7.99 84.47 31.10
C PHE A 7 -8.85 83.31 30.63
N ALA A 8 -8.50 82.75 29.48
CA ALA A 8 -9.03 81.50 29.03
C ALA A 8 -8.10 80.35 29.45
N ALA A 9 -8.63 79.34 30.15
CA ALA A 9 -7.91 78.15 30.53
C ALA A 9 -7.98 77.11 29.36
N PRO A 10 -6.84 76.41 29.08
CA PRO A 10 -6.88 75.33 28.10
C PRO A 10 -7.40 74.03 28.73
N ALA A 11 -8.40 73.40 28.11
CA ALA A 11 -8.86 72.04 28.43
C ALA A 11 -7.86 71.02 27.87
N ALA A 12 -7.24 70.25 28.77
CA ALA A 12 -6.38 69.12 28.39
C ALA A 12 -7.24 67.89 28.06
N THR A 13 -7.34 67.57 26.76
CA THR A 13 -7.93 66.31 26.29
C THR A 13 -6.89 65.20 26.42
N ALA A 14 -7.10 64.29 27.36
CA ALA A 14 -6.32 63.05 27.51
C ALA A 14 -6.81 62.04 26.45
N LEU A 15 -6.02 61.76 25.40
CA LEU A 15 -6.19 60.63 24.51
C LEU A 15 -5.77 59.34 25.24
N ALA A 16 -6.74 58.49 25.57
CA ALA A 16 -6.50 57.11 26.03
C ALA A 16 -6.16 56.25 24.83
N LEU A 17 -4.87 55.85 24.70
CA LEU A 17 -4.39 54.84 23.78
C LEU A 17 -4.75 53.47 24.35
N LEU A 18 -5.76 52.80 23.77
CA LEU A 18 -6.08 51.40 24.01
C LEU A 18 -5.06 50.52 23.25
N PRO A 19 -4.34 49.62 23.90
CA PRO A 19 -3.51 48.65 23.20
C PRO A 19 -4.42 47.63 22.53
N VAL A 20 -4.44 47.60 21.20
CA VAL A 20 -5.04 46.51 20.39
C VAL A 20 -4.13 45.30 20.53
N LEU A 21 -4.51 44.35 21.38
CA LEU A 21 -3.93 43.02 21.41
C LEU A 21 -4.33 42.26 20.12
N THR A 22 -3.50 42.36 19.09
CA THR A 22 -3.57 41.49 17.95
C THR A 22 -3.14 40.08 18.37
N GLY A 23 -4.10 39.26 18.78
CA GLY A 23 -3.88 37.82 18.99
C GLY A 23 -3.48 37.19 17.66
N ALA A 24 -2.18 36.89 17.50
CA ALA A 24 -1.73 36.06 16.39
C ALA A 24 -2.41 34.68 16.52
N PRO A 25 -3.03 34.15 15.43
CA PRO A 25 -3.55 32.78 15.46
C PRO A 25 -2.39 31.84 15.72
N ALA A 26 -2.46 31.09 16.82
CA ALA A 26 -1.54 30.01 17.08
C ALA A 26 -1.69 28.98 15.94
N ALA A 27 -0.70 28.90 15.07
CA ALA A 27 -0.63 27.83 14.08
C ALA A 27 -0.55 26.50 14.83
N VAL A 28 -1.65 25.76 14.88
CA VAL A 28 -1.67 24.40 15.41
C VAL A 28 -0.84 23.57 14.42
N ALA A 29 0.42 23.31 14.79
CA ALA A 29 1.27 22.39 14.05
C ALA A 29 0.56 21.02 14.07
N ALA A 30 0.11 20.55 12.88
CA ALA A 30 -0.45 19.23 12.75
C ALA A 30 0.62 18.23 13.20
N ALA A 31 0.32 17.44 14.23
CA ALA A 31 1.22 16.38 14.68
C ALA A 31 1.52 15.45 13.48
N PRO A 32 2.76 15.04 13.25
CA PRO A 32 3.10 14.13 12.17
C PRO A 32 2.28 12.85 12.35
N SER A 33 1.50 12.51 11.31
CA SER A 33 0.74 11.25 11.31
C SER A 33 1.73 10.11 11.47
N ALA A 34 1.60 9.32 12.52
CA ALA A 34 2.47 8.16 12.75
C ALA A 34 2.41 7.24 11.52
N ALA A 35 3.58 6.88 10.99
CA ALA A 35 3.68 5.96 9.88
C ALA A 35 3.05 4.61 10.27
N VAL A 36 2.21 4.05 9.39
CA VAL A 36 1.61 2.74 9.65
C VAL A 36 2.69 1.68 9.55
N ALA A 37 2.79 0.85 10.59
CA ALA A 37 3.81 -0.19 10.65
C ALA A 37 3.60 -1.28 9.58
N VAL A 38 4.70 -1.89 9.12
CA VAL A 38 4.66 -3.09 8.28
C VAL A 38 4.00 -4.23 9.05
N CYS A 39 3.15 -5.01 8.39
CA CYS A 39 2.53 -6.20 8.97
C CYS A 39 3.62 -7.19 9.41
N ARG A 40 3.53 -7.69 10.63
CA ARG A 40 4.43 -8.78 11.06
C ARG A 40 4.10 -10.05 10.31
N GLU A 41 5.08 -10.84 9.92
CA GLU A 41 4.88 -12.10 9.20
C GLU A 41 3.89 -13.03 9.90
N GLY A 42 4.01 -13.22 11.21
CA GLY A 42 3.08 -14.04 12.01
C GLY A 42 1.67 -13.45 12.18
N ALA A 43 1.46 -12.17 11.81
CA ALA A 43 0.15 -11.51 11.86
C ALA A 43 -0.56 -11.52 10.51
N VAL A 44 0.04 -12.05 9.46
CA VAL A 44 -0.58 -12.20 8.14
C VAL A 44 -0.72 -13.67 7.77
N THR A 45 -1.79 -13.99 7.04
CA THR A 45 -1.96 -15.29 6.40
C THR A 45 -1.93 -15.08 4.90
N VAL A 46 -1.06 -15.83 4.22
CA VAL A 46 -0.98 -15.85 2.76
C VAL A 46 -1.66 -17.12 2.25
N THR A 47 -2.39 -17.02 1.15
CA THR A 47 -2.97 -18.17 0.45
C THR A 47 -2.64 -18.11 -1.03
N ALA A 48 -2.62 -19.28 -1.67
CA ALA A 48 -2.53 -19.40 -3.12
C ALA A 48 -3.50 -20.48 -3.60
N ALA A 49 -4.17 -20.23 -4.70
CA ALA A 49 -5.13 -21.16 -5.30
C ALA A 49 -5.13 -21.03 -6.82
N ARG A 50 -5.53 -22.10 -7.49
CA ARG A 50 -5.72 -22.10 -8.95
C ARG A 50 -6.74 -21.05 -9.37
N SER A 51 -6.48 -20.34 -10.46
CA SER A 51 -7.47 -19.58 -11.21
C SER A 51 -8.19 -20.48 -12.23
N ALA A 52 -9.34 -20.04 -12.75
CA ALA A 52 -9.97 -20.65 -13.91
C ALA A 52 -9.14 -20.45 -15.20
N THR A 53 -8.31 -19.41 -15.26
CA THR A 53 -7.41 -19.12 -16.38
C THR A 53 -6.18 -20.02 -16.29
N PRO A 54 -5.77 -20.71 -17.35
CA PRO A 54 -4.55 -21.51 -17.39
C PRO A 54 -3.32 -20.69 -17.01
N HIS A 55 -2.38 -21.32 -16.29
CA HIS A 55 -1.13 -20.68 -15.84
C HIS A 55 -1.31 -19.43 -14.97
N VAL A 56 -2.49 -19.24 -14.37
CA VAL A 56 -2.75 -18.16 -13.43
C VAL A 56 -3.04 -18.73 -12.04
N VAL A 57 -2.32 -18.20 -11.05
CA VAL A 57 -2.51 -18.49 -9.64
C VAL A 57 -3.07 -17.22 -8.98
N ARG A 58 -4.16 -17.36 -8.24
CA ARG A 58 -4.68 -16.29 -7.36
C ARG A 58 -4.01 -16.39 -6.02
N ILE A 59 -3.51 -15.29 -5.52
CA ILE A 59 -2.92 -15.20 -4.20
C ILE A 59 -3.68 -14.19 -3.35
N SER A 60 -3.67 -14.37 -2.05
CA SER A 60 -4.20 -13.38 -1.11
C SER A 60 -3.30 -13.24 0.10
N VAL A 61 -3.36 -12.06 0.72
CA VAL A 61 -2.79 -11.77 2.03
C VAL A 61 -3.89 -11.24 2.93
N THR A 62 -4.01 -11.79 4.14
CA THR A 62 -5.02 -11.37 5.13
C THR A 62 -4.32 -10.94 6.40
N ASN A 63 -4.65 -9.75 6.90
CA ASN A 63 -4.18 -9.28 8.20
C ASN A 63 -5.00 -9.96 9.31
N LYS A 64 -4.37 -10.86 10.08
CA LYS A 64 -4.96 -11.52 11.25
C LYS A 64 -4.72 -10.75 12.55
N GLY A 65 -3.94 -9.68 12.51
CA GLY A 65 -3.70 -8.80 13.65
C GLY A 65 -4.90 -7.90 13.98
N GLY A 66 -4.89 -7.33 15.19
CA GLY A 66 -5.96 -6.44 15.67
C GLY A 66 -5.83 -4.99 15.22
N ALA A 67 -4.78 -4.61 14.52
CA ALA A 67 -4.52 -3.24 14.07
C ALA A 67 -4.25 -3.18 12.56
N THR A 68 -4.52 -2.02 11.96
CA THR A 68 -4.13 -1.74 10.57
C THR A 68 -2.62 -1.80 10.44
N CYS A 69 -2.11 -2.48 9.41
CA CYS A 69 -0.71 -2.52 9.02
C CYS A 69 -0.57 -2.35 7.50
N VAL A 70 0.65 -2.31 7.00
CA VAL A 70 0.94 -2.27 5.56
C VAL A 70 1.73 -3.49 5.13
N VAL A 71 1.50 -3.94 3.89
CA VAL A 71 2.36 -4.85 3.14
C VAL A 71 3.00 -4.09 1.99
N ASP A 72 4.02 -4.63 1.36
CA ASP A 72 4.56 -4.00 0.15
C ASP A 72 3.44 -3.83 -0.90
N ARG A 73 3.65 -2.95 -1.87
CA ARG A 73 2.70 -2.71 -2.96
C ARG A 73 2.57 -3.92 -3.87
N VAL A 74 3.63 -4.67 -4.01
CA VAL A 74 3.77 -5.84 -4.88
C VAL A 74 3.91 -7.09 -4.03
N PRO A 75 3.15 -8.18 -4.29
CA PRO A 75 3.49 -9.46 -3.70
C PRO A 75 4.85 -9.95 -4.21
N THR A 76 5.69 -10.44 -3.32
CA THR A 76 6.90 -11.16 -3.72
C THR A 76 6.54 -12.61 -4.01
N VAL A 77 6.71 -13.04 -5.26
CA VAL A 77 6.43 -14.42 -5.69
C VAL A 77 7.66 -15.00 -6.38
N THR A 78 8.23 -16.03 -5.78
CA THR A 78 9.39 -16.77 -6.32
C THR A 78 9.01 -18.20 -6.70
N PHE A 79 9.81 -18.86 -7.55
CA PHE A 79 9.43 -20.11 -8.19
C PHE A 79 10.54 -21.16 -7.99
N GLY A 80 10.31 -22.11 -7.08
CA GLY A 80 11.27 -23.16 -6.79
C GLY A 80 12.65 -22.60 -6.48
N ASP A 81 13.65 -23.10 -7.18
CA ASP A 81 15.05 -22.69 -7.07
C ASP A 81 15.47 -21.76 -8.24
N LEU A 82 14.49 -21.20 -8.99
CA LEU A 82 14.78 -20.22 -10.03
C LEU A 82 15.11 -18.87 -9.41
N ASP A 83 16.08 -18.18 -9.97
CA ASP A 83 16.43 -16.82 -9.56
C ASP A 83 15.34 -15.82 -9.97
N GLY A 84 15.14 -14.82 -9.12
CA GLY A 84 14.20 -13.73 -9.35
C GLY A 84 12.79 -14.00 -8.85
N ALA A 85 11.94 -13.01 -9.07
CA ALA A 85 10.53 -13.01 -8.69
C ALA A 85 9.65 -12.61 -9.87
N ALA A 86 8.34 -12.88 -9.78
CA ALA A 86 7.37 -12.39 -10.75
C ALA A 86 7.44 -10.86 -10.88
N GLN A 87 7.50 -10.37 -12.11
CA GLN A 87 7.56 -8.93 -12.40
C GLN A 87 6.21 -8.27 -12.17
N PRO A 88 6.14 -7.07 -11.56
CA PRO A 88 4.89 -6.37 -11.35
C PRO A 88 4.29 -5.84 -12.65
N VAL A 89 2.99 -6.00 -12.82
CA VAL A 89 2.20 -5.42 -13.91
C VAL A 89 0.98 -4.69 -13.34
N PRO A 90 0.80 -3.40 -13.60
CA PRO A 90 1.80 -2.50 -14.21
C PRO A 90 3.05 -2.34 -13.33
N PRO A 91 4.13 -1.69 -13.81
CA PRO A 91 5.28 -1.39 -12.98
C PRO A 91 4.87 -0.71 -11.67
N ALA A 92 5.48 -1.11 -10.56
CA ALA A 92 5.02 -0.72 -9.23
C ALA A 92 5.15 0.77 -8.97
N GLY A 93 4.10 1.36 -8.41
CA GLY A 93 4.19 2.60 -7.66
C GLY A 93 4.75 2.35 -6.24
N SER A 94 5.26 3.39 -5.59
CA SER A 94 6.02 3.29 -4.34
C SER A 94 5.18 3.16 -3.05
N ALA A 95 3.87 3.37 -3.10
CA ALA A 95 3.06 3.37 -1.88
C ALA A 95 2.68 1.94 -1.43
N PRO A 96 2.99 1.55 -0.18
CA PRO A 96 2.61 0.25 0.35
C PRO A 96 1.07 0.08 0.41
N TYR A 97 0.61 -1.16 0.43
CA TYR A 97 -0.80 -1.49 0.52
C TYR A 97 -1.26 -1.58 1.99
N ARG A 98 -2.30 -0.83 2.35
CA ARG A 98 -2.85 -0.84 3.71
C ARG A 98 -3.85 -1.97 3.88
N LEU A 99 -3.67 -2.75 4.95
CA LEU A 99 -4.58 -3.81 5.38
C LEU A 99 -5.17 -3.45 6.74
N ALA A 100 -6.46 -3.16 6.80
CA ALA A 100 -7.17 -3.05 8.07
C ALA A 100 -7.15 -4.41 8.81
N ALA A 101 -7.44 -4.40 10.11
CA ALA A 101 -7.60 -5.64 10.88
C ALA A 101 -8.66 -6.53 10.22
N GLY A 102 -8.34 -7.80 9.99
CA GLY A 102 -9.20 -8.77 9.32
C GLY A 102 -9.33 -8.60 7.81
N ALA A 103 -8.82 -7.53 7.21
CA ALA A 103 -8.93 -7.29 5.78
C ALA A 103 -7.97 -8.18 4.96
N SER A 104 -8.38 -8.44 3.72
CA SER A 104 -7.58 -9.18 2.73
C SER A 104 -7.29 -8.32 1.51
N ALA A 105 -6.15 -8.57 0.89
CA ALA A 105 -5.82 -8.11 -0.45
C ALA A 105 -5.51 -9.31 -1.36
N TYR A 106 -5.68 -9.12 -2.66
CA TYR A 106 -5.61 -10.17 -3.67
C TYR A 106 -4.68 -9.76 -4.80
N ALA A 107 -3.97 -10.72 -5.37
CA ALA A 107 -3.24 -10.53 -6.62
C ALA A 107 -3.39 -11.76 -7.52
N ALA A 108 -3.18 -11.56 -8.80
CA ALA A 108 -3.14 -12.62 -9.80
C ALA A 108 -1.72 -12.74 -10.35
N VAL A 109 -1.23 -13.96 -10.43
CA VAL A 109 0.12 -14.29 -10.89
C VAL A 109 0.01 -15.15 -12.13
N ARG A 110 0.48 -14.66 -13.28
CA ARG A 110 0.67 -15.48 -14.48
C ARG A 110 2.05 -16.10 -14.41
N THR A 111 2.13 -17.41 -14.38
CA THR A 111 3.40 -18.14 -14.26
C THR A 111 4.09 -18.37 -15.61
N LEU A 112 3.31 -18.43 -16.69
CA LEU A 112 3.79 -18.72 -18.03
C LEU A 112 3.18 -17.72 -19.03
N ASP A 113 4.01 -17.06 -19.83
CA ASP A 113 3.55 -16.27 -20.94
C ASP A 113 2.95 -17.21 -22.00
N PRO A 114 1.70 -16.96 -22.50
CA PRO A 114 1.09 -17.79 -23.52
C PRO A 114 1.86 -17.86 -24.86
N ALA A 115 2.64 -16.83 -25.16
CA ALA A 115 3.46 -16.77 -26.36
C ALA A 115 4.86 -17.38 -26.17
N ALA A 116 5.18 -17.86 -24.95
CA ALA A 116 6.51 -18.42 -24.67
C ALA A 116 6.74 -19.74 -25.41
N GLU A 117 7.82 -19.83 -26.16
CA GLU A 117 8.30 -21.06 -26.79
C GLU A 117 9.05 -21.95 -25.80
N GLU A 118 9.58 -21.36 -24.73
CA GLU A 118 10.32 -22.03 -23.67
C GLU A 118 9.58 -22.02 -22.33
N SER A 119 9.95 -22.92 -21.44
CA SER A 119 9.51 -22.87 -20.05
C SER A 119 10.44 -23.69 -19.15
N ARG A 120 10.51 -23.29 -17.89
CA ARG A 120 11.08 -24.08 -16.79
C ARG A 120 9.96 -24.72 -16.00
N THR A 121 10.24 -25.77 -15.29
CA THR A 121 9.30 -26.43 -14.37
C THR A 121 9.81 -26.40 -12.95
N VAL A 122 8.93 -26.07 -12.02
CA VAL A 122 9.24 -26.05 -10.58
C VAL A 122 8.18 -26.84 -9.80
N ALA A 123 8.54 -27.36 -8.63
CA ALA A 123 7.63 -28.11 -7.78
C ALA A 123 6.76 -27.24 -6.88
N TYR A 124 7.13 -25.97 -6.67
CA TYR A 124 6.46 -25.05 -5.76
C TYR A 124 6.68 -23.60 -6.16
N LEU A 125 5.87 -22.72 -5.60
CA LEU A 125 6.11 -21.27 -5.54
C LEU A 125 6.09 -20.82 -4.08
N THR A 126 6.75 -19.70 -3.79
CA THR A 126 6.71 -19.05 -2.48
C THR A 126 6.10 -17.65 -2.63
N VAL A 127 5.17 -17.31 -1.76
CA VAL A 127 4.48 -16.01 -1.78
C VAL A 127 4.72 -15.30 -0.47
N SER A 128 5.10 -14.03 -0.56
CA SER A 128 5.22 -13.12 0.58
C SER A 128 4.45 -11.82 0.32
N GLY A 129 3.87 -11.27 1.38
CA GLY A 129 3.23 -9.96 1.36
C GLY A 129 4.21 -8.79 1.48
N ASP A 130 5.44 -9.08 1.92
CA ASP A 130 6.52 -8.09 2.11
C ASP A 130 7.86 -8.79 1.86
N PRO A 131 8.83 -8.12 1.19
CA PRO A 131 10.14 -8.71 0.91
C PRO A 131 10.94 -9.12 2.16
N SER A 132 10.64 -8.52 3.31
CA SER A 132 11.28 -8.87 4.59
C SER A 132 10.75 -10.16 5.23
N HIS A 133 9.64 -10.71 4.71
CA HIS A 133 9.05 -11.95 5.18
C HIS A 133 9.67 -13.16 4.43
N ARG A 134 9.75 -14.30 5.10
CA ARG A 134 10.16 -15.57 4.48
C ARG A 134 9.17 -16.09 3.44
N GLY A 135 7.89 -15.71 3.63
CA GLY A 135 6.78 -16.13 2.80
C GLY A 135 6.27 -17.55 3.08
N THR A 136 5.23 -17.92 2.36
CA THR A 136 4.58 -19.23 2.47
C THR A 136 4.81 -20.01 1.16
N ARG A 137 5.26 -21.27 1.29
CA ARG A 137 5.48 -22.17 0.17
C ARG A 137 4.18 -22.89 -0.18
N PHE A 138 3.88 -22.96 -1.48
CA PHE A 138 2.74 -23.68 -2.06
C PHE A 138 3.23 -24.66 -3.11
N GLY A 139 3.03 -25.97 -2.88
CA GLY A 139 3.36 -27.00 -3.84
C GLY A 139 2.44 -26.94 -5.08
N ALA A 140 2.91 -27.49 -6.20
CA ALA A 140 2.17 -27.51 -7.44
C ALA A 140 0.73 -28.05 -7.30
N ALA A 141 0.54 -29.11 -6.52
CA ALA A 141 -0.79 -29.68 -6.25
C ALA A 141 -1.74 -28.69 -5.55
N SER A 142 -1.23 -27.88 -4.62
CA SER A 142 -2.05 -26.89 -3.88
C SER A 142 -2.49 -25.71 -4.74
N VAL A 143 -1.78 -25.42 -5.81
CA VAL A 143 -2.17 -24.39 -6.80
C VAL A 143 -2.83 -25.01 -8.05
N GLY A 144 -3.25 -26.29 -7.94
CA GLY A 144 -4.09 -26.95 -8.92
C GLY A 144 -3.39 -27.41 -10.20
N THR A 145 -2.10 -27.68 -10.13
CA THR A 145 -1.35 -28.28 -11.23
C THR A 145 -0.98 -29.74 -10.93
N SER A 146 -0.80 -30.55 -11.97
CA SER A 146 -0.43 -31.98 -11.82
C SER A 146 1.10 -32.13 -11.66
N GLY A 147 1.60 -31.86 -10.45
CA GLY A 147 2.99 -32.15 -10.06
C GLY A 147 4.01 -31.05 -10.28
N THR A 148 3.88 -30.19 -11.30
CA THR A 148 4.82 -29.10 -11.57
C THR A 148 4.12 -27.84 -12.03
N ILE A 149 4.75 -26.69 -11.78
CA ILE A 149 4.34 -25.38 -12.27
C ILE A 149 5.28 -25.00 -13.43
N ARG A 150 4.73 -24.68 -14.59
CA ARG A 150 5.50 -24.13 -15.71
C ARG A 150 5.71 -22.65 -15.51
N VAL A 151 6.94 -22.18 -15.71
CA VAL A 151 7.35 -20.80 -15.45
C VAL A 151 8.16 -20.26 -16.64
N TRP A 152 7.72 -19.12 -17.17
CA TRP A 152 8.48 -18.31 -18.11
C TRP A 152 7.93 -16.89 -18.12
N GLU A 153 8.80 -15.93 -17.93
CA GLU A 153 8.45 -14.48 -17.80
C GLU A 153 7.25 -14.26 -16.87
N PRO A 154 7.32 -14.73 -15.62
CA PRO A 154 6.21 -14.64 -14.71
C PRO A 154 5.92 -13.20 -14.33
N VAL A 155 4.64 -12.85 -14.28
CA VAL A 155 4.17 -11.52 -13.86
C VAL A 155 3.16 -11.62 -12.72
N THR A 156 3.09 -10.57 -11.89
CA THR A 156 2.11 -10.45 -10.82
C THR A 156 1.44 -9.09 -10.85
N THR A 157 0.16 -9.05 -10.53
CA THR A 157 -0.52 -7.76 -10.33
C THR A 157 -0.10 -7.14 -9.00
N LEU A 158 -0.29 -5.85 -8.87
CA LEU A 158 -0.29 -5.19 -7.57
C LEU A 158 -1.46 -5.73 -6.72
N TRP A 159 -1.36 -5.58 -5.39
CA TRP A 159 -2.47 -5.94 -4.52
C TRP A 159 -3.76 -5.19 -4.86
N GLN A 160 -4.86 -5.91 -4.91
CA GLN A 160 -6.20 -5.43 -5.23
C GLN A 160 -7.17 -5.74 -4.07
N PRO A 161 -8.25 -4.98 -3.91
CA PRO A 161 -9.21 -5.22 -2.83
C PRO A 161 -10.07 -6.48 -3.04
N THR A 162 -10.12 -7.04 -4.27
CA THR A 162 -10.88 -8.27 -4.57
C THR A 162 -10.16 -9.12 -5.60
N ALA A 163 -10.41 -10.44 -5.58
CA ALA A 163 -9.87 -11.37 -6.57
C ALA A 163 -10.28 -11.00 -8.00
N ALA A 164 -11.53 -10.59 -8.21
CA ALA A 164 -12.01 -10.17 -9.53
C ALA A 164 -11.26 -8.95 -10.08
N LYS A 165 -10.90 -7.98 -9.21
CA LYS A 165 -10.08 -6.84 -9.64
C LYS A 165 -8.64 -7.25 -9.94
N ALA A 166 -8.09 -8.22 -9.22
CA ALA A 166 -6.77 -8.77 -9.52
C ALA A 166 -6.76 -9.47 -10.90
N ASP A 167 -7.76 -10.32 -11.18
CA ASP A 167 -7.89 -10.98 -12.48
C ASP A 167 -8.06 -9.96 -13.61
N ALA A 168 -8.90 -8.94 -13.43
CA ALA A 168 -9.10 -7.88 -14.42
C ALA A 168 -7.82 -7.06 -14.67
N ALA A 169 -7.05 -6.76 -13.61
CA ALA A 169 -5.78 -6.06 -13.72
C ALA A 169 -4.76 -6.88 -14.51
N LEU A 170 -4.66 -8.18 -14.24
CA LEU A 170 -3.79 -9.08 -15.00
C LEU A 170 -4.19 -9.12 -16.47
N ALA A 171 -5.48 -9.33 -16.76
CA ALA A 171 -5.98 -9.39 -18.13
C ALA A 171 -5.77 -8.08 -18.91
N ALA A 172 -5.83 -6.93 -18.25
CA ALA A 172 -5.55 -5.62 -18.87
C ALA A 172 -4.06 -5.42 -19.20
N ALA A 173 -3.17 -5.94 -18.35
CA ALA A 173 -1.72 -5.75 -18.47
C ALA A 173 -1.04 -6.75 -19.43
N THR A 174 -1.75 -7.83 -19.83
CA THR A 174 -1.18 -8.93 -20.63
C THR A 174 -1.87 -9.11 -21.99
N ARG A 175 -2.51 -8.03 -22.47
CA ARG A 175 -3.12 -7.96 -23.83
C ARG A 175 -2.10 -7.55 -24.87
#